data_652dd842b1b7234d9b76ff60ccf7c679
#
_entry.id   652dd842b1b7234d9b76ff60ccf7c679
#
_cell.length_a   1.000
_cell.length_b   1.000
_cell.length_c   1.000
_cell.angle_alpha   90.00
_cell.angle_beta   90.00
_cell.angle_gamma   90.00
#
_symmetry.space_group_name_H-M   'P 1'
#
loop_
_entity.id
_entity.type
_entity.pdbx_description
1 polymer ?
#
loop_
_entity_poly.entity_id
_entity_poly.type
_entity_poly.pdbx_seq_one_letter_code
_entity_poly.pdbx_strand_id
1 'polypeptide(L)'
;MKIEELDIDRKLIGFYRSEGIEELYPPQAEAIGKGLLKGNNIVAAIPTASGKTLLAELAMAKAVGNGGKALYIVPLRALASEKYYRFREMAPLGIKTGIATGDFESKDERLGSNDIVVATSEKVDSLLRNGATWLEDITCIVVDEVHLLDSVSRGPTLEIVITKLLRLNHGAQVIALSATIGNAHEIAQWLSANLVLSNWRPTELHEGIFRDDAIYFRDGQQAIGCIHSDDAVNLVLDTISNEGQCLVFENSRKNSAGFAKKAAGEVAKLLDGTRKEKVREIASSVRESGETETANVLAKCIEGGVAFHHAGLSSAHRKIVEDAFRDRQILMIASTPTLAAGLNLPARRVIIRSY
;
A
#
# COMPACT_ATOMS: atom_id res chain seq x y z
N MET A 1 24.42 0.36 -1.82
CA MET A 1 24.55 1.38 -2.89
C MET A 1 23.96 2.67 -2.34
N LYS A 2 24.74 3.73 -2.30
CA LYS A 2 24.24 5.02 -1.82
C LYS A 2 23.38 5.71 -2.87
N ILE A 3 22.37 6.47 -2.44
CA ILE A 3 21.49 7.21 -3.37
C ILE A 3 22.26 8.23 -4.22
N GLU A 4 23.35 8.77 -3.67
CA GLU A 4 24.26 9.72 -4.34
C GLU A 4 25.03 9.15 -5.53
N GLU A 5 25.15 7.82 -5.60
CA GLU A 5 25.85 7.10 -6.67
C GLU A 5 24.97 6.86 -7.91
N LEU A 6 23.68 7.18 -7.81
CA LEU A 6 22.72 6.96 -8.89
C LEU A 6 22.90 8.00 -10.00
N ASP A 7 22.77 7.52 -11.25
CA ASP A 7 22.71 8.38 -12.44
C ASP A 7 21.31 9.00 -12.61
N ILE A 8 20.96 9.92 -11.72
CA ILE A 8 19.70 10.68 -11.69
C ILE A 8 19.96 12.15 -11.39
N ASP A 9 18.95 13.00 -11.61
CA ASP A 9 19.04 14.42 -11.31
C ASP A 9 19.39 14.68 -9.83
N ARG A 10 20.30 15.65 -9.57
CA ARG A 10 20.72 16.03 -8.22
C ARG A 10 19.57 16.52 -7.33
N LYS A 11 18.55 17.15 -7.92
CA LYS A 11 17.34 17.56 -7.18
C LYS A 11 16.58 16.35 -6.66
N LEU A 12 16.49 15.28 -7.47
CA LEU A 12 15.86 14.02 -7.08
C LEU A 12 16.65 13.33 -5.96
N ILE A 13 17.98 13.33 -6.02
CA ILE A 13 18.83 12.86 -4.92
C ILE A 13 18.54 13.65 -3.63
N GLY A 14 18.52 14.99 -3.73
CA GLY A 14 18.22 15.87 -2.60
C GLY A 14 16.83 15.60 -2.00
N PHE A 15 15.84 15.36 -2.83
CA PHE A 15 14.48 15.00 -2.41
C PHE A 15 14.48 13.71 -1.58
N TYR A 16 15.05 12.62 -2.06
CA TYR A 16 15.08 11.35 -1.32
C TYR A 16 15.91 11.42 -0.04
N ARG A 17 17.00 12.20 -0.03
CA ARG A 17 17.77 12.44 1.20
C ARG A 17 16.98 13.19 2.25
N SER A 18 16.14 14.15 1.85
CA SER A 18 15.26 14.85 2.79
C SER A 18 14.18 13.93 3.38
N GLU A 19 13.87 12.81 2.72
CA GLU A 19 13.01 11.74 3.23
C GLU A 19 13.77 10.68 4.06
N GLY A 20 15.08 10.87 4.29
CA GLY A 20 15.90 9.94 5.06
C GLY A 20 16.41 8.73 4.27
N ILE A 21 16.28 8.73 2.94
CA ILE A 21 16.79 7.67 2.08
C ILE A 21 18.24 8.00 1.69
N GLU A 22 19.20 7.39 2.38
CA GLU A 22 20.62 7.55 2.11
C GLU A 22 21.19 6.35 1.34
N GLU A 23 20.69 5.16 1.63
CA GLU A 23 21.10 3.91 1.02
C GLU A 23 19.91 3.12 0.47
N LEU A 24 20.15 2.49 -0.67
CA LEU A 24 19.21 1.54 -1.27
C LEU A 24 19.28 0.19 -0.56
N TYR A 25 18.12 -0.41 -0.38
CA TYR A 25 18.02 -1.79 0.06
C TYR A 25 18.63 -2.76 -0.98
N PRO A 26 19.12 -3.95 -0.57
CA PRO A 26 19.74 -4.90 -1.49
C PRO A 26 18.95 -5.18 -2.77
N PRO A 27 17.62 -5.48 -2.73
CA PRO A 27 16.87 -5.72 -3.96
C PRO A 27 16.70 -4.46 -4.83
N GLN A 28 16.72 -3.27 -4.23
CA GLN A 28 16.69 -2.01 -4.98
C GLN A 28 18.00 -1.81 -5.73
N ALA A 29 19.12 -2.01 -5.05
CA ALA A 29 20.45 -1.94 -5.67
C ALA A 29 20.61 -2.97 -6.80
N GLU A 30 20.06 -4.17 -6.64
CA GLU A 30 20.01 -5.19 -7.69
C GLU A 30 19.24 -4.73 -8.92
N ALA A 31 18.05 -4.10 -8.74
CA ALA A 31 17.26 -3.57 -9.84
C ALA A 31 18.01 -2.48 -10.62
N ILE A 32 18.71 -1.59 -9.92
CA ILE A 32 19.59 -0.58 -10.54
C ILE A 32 20.69 -1.26 -11.35
N GLY A 33 21.39 -2.25 -10.77
CA GLY A 33 22.42 -3.03 -11.46
C GLY A 33 21.90 -3.75 -12.71
N LYS A 34 20.65 -4.19 -12.71
CA LYS A 34 19.96 -4.80 -13.86
C LYS A 34 19.42 -3.79 -14.88
N GLY A 35 19.72 -2.52 -14.70
CA GLY A 35 19.49 -1.48 -15.70
C GLY A 35 18.16 -0.75 -15.56
N LEU A 36 17.56 -0.68 -14.39
CA LEU A 36 16.35 0.13 -14.12
C LEU A 36 16.49 1.55 -14.69
N LEU A 37 17.61 2.23 -14.37
CA LEU A 37 17.87 3.61 -14.80
C LEU A 37 18.41 3.70 -16.26
N LYS A 38 18.66 2.57 -16.90
CA LYS A 38 19.08 2.50 -18.32
C LYS A 38 17.91 2.22 -19.28
N GLY A 39 16.68 2.17 -18.76
CA GLY A 39 15.49 1.91 -19.55
C GLY A 39 15.15 0.42 -19.73
N ASN A 40 15.86 -0.50 -19.05
CA ASN A 40 15.52 -1.92 -19.12
C ASN A 40 14.19 -2.20 -18.39
N ASN A 41 13.39 -3.10 -18.94
CA ASN A 41 12.23 -3.63 -18.27
C ASN A 41 12.64 -4.42 -17.01
N ILE A 42 11.93 -4.23 -15.93
CA ILE A 42 12.20 -4.89 -14.64
C ILE A 42 10.92 -5.55 -14.11
N VAL A 43 11.03 -6.80 -13.69
CA VAL A 43 10.05 -7.45 -12.81
C VAL A 43 10.68 -7.55 -11.43
N ALA A 44 10.11 -6.87 -10.45
CA ALA A 44 10.56 -6.92 -9.05
C ALA A 44 9.57 -7.72 -8.21
N ALA A 45 9.86 -9.01 -8.01
CA ALA A 45 9.12 -9.91 -7.14
C ALA A 45 9.82 -9.97 -5.77
N ILE A 46 9.50 -8.98 -4.93
CA ILE A 46 10.13 -8.76 -3.63
C ILE A 46 9.07 -8.51 -2.56
N PRO A 47 9.32 -8.84 -1.29
CA PRO A 47 8.32 -8.72 -0.22
C PRO A 47 7.76 -7.31 -0.08
N THR A 48 6.60 -7.20 0.57
CA THR A 48 6.05 -5.91 1.00
C THR A 48 7.03 -5.22 1.96
N ALA A 49 7.05 -3.89 1.98
CA ALA A 49 7.97 -3.05 2.74
C ALA A 49 9.45 -3.08 2.28
N SER A 50 9.82 -3.83 1.23
CA SER A 50 11.18 -3.80 0.65
C SER A 50 11.42 -2.60 -0.30
N GLY A 51 10.54 -1.62 -0.29
CA GLY A 51 10.71 -0.37 -1.05
C GLY A 51 10.46 -0.48 -2.54
N LYS A 52 9.52 -1.34 -2.98
CA LYS A 52 9.10 -1.47 -4.39
C LYS A 52 8.73 -0.14 -5.04
N THR A 53 8.00 0.70 -4.29
CA THR A 53 7.55 2.00 -4.80
C THR A 53 8.71 2.90 -5.22
N LEU A 54 9.83 2.88 -4.48
CA LEU A 54 11.03 3.66 -4.84
C LEU A 54 11.59 3.26 -6.21
N LEU A 55 11.55 1.97 -6.59
CA LEU A 55 11.98 1.53 -7.92
C LEU A 55 11.13 2.17 -9.03
N ALA A 56 9.81 2.20 -8.82
CA ALA A 56 8.91 2.85 -9.75
C ALA A 56 9.13 4.37 -9.80
N GLU A 57 9.28 5.02 -8.65
CA GLU A 57 9.55 6.46 -8.57
C GLU A 57 10.82 6.83 -9.33
N LEU A 58 11.91 6.09 -9.14
CA LEU A 58 13.17 6.31 -9.84
C LEU A 58 13.05 6.15 -11.35
N ALA A 59 12.36 5.09 -11.81
CA ALA A 59 12.14 4.85 -13.24
C ALA A 59 11.25 5.94 -13.86
N MET A 60 10.13 6.29 -13.21
CA MET A 60 9.21 7.33 -13.67
C MET A 60 9.89 8.70 -13.71
N ALA A 61 10.60 9.07 -12.64
CA ALA A 61 11.32 10.36 -12.59
C ALA A 61 12.40 10.46 -13.68
N LYS A 62 13.12 9.35 -13.98
CA LYS A 62 14.08 9.30 -15.08
C LYS A 62 13.38 9.47 -16.43
N ALA A 63 12.24 8.80 -16.65
CA ALA A 63 11.46 8.94 -17.88
C ALA A 63 10.94 10.37 -18.09
N VAL A 64 10.38 10.98 -17.04
CA VAL A 64 9.92 12.37 -17.06
C VAL A 64 11.07 13.34 -17.26
N GLY A 65 12.21 13.15 -16.61
CA GLY A 65 13.41 13.96 -16.80
C GLY A 65 13.96 13.92 -18.24
N ASN A 66 13.67 12.85 -18.98
CA ASN A 66 13.98 12.72 -20.41
C ASN A 66 12.87 13.27 -21.35
N GLY A 67 11.86 13.94 -20.79
CA GLY A 67 10.75 14.53 -21.55
C GLY A 67 9.60 13.56 -21.88
N GLY A 68 9.61 12.36 -21.32
CA GLY A 68 8.54 11.37 -21.47
C GLY A 68 7.46 11.47 -20.41
N LYS A 69 6.49 10.56 -20.44
CA LYS A 69 5.40 10.44 -19.46
C LYS A 69 5.36 9.06 -18.84
N ALA A 70 4.84 8.97 -17.63
CA ALA A 70 4.70 7.71 -16.93
C ALA A 70 3.23 7.39 -16.60
N LEU A 71 2.87 6.12 -16.74
CA LEU A 71 1.59 5.57 -16.34
C LEU A 71 1.80 4.55 -15.21
N TYR A 72 1.20 4.79 -14.05
CA TYR A 72 1.25 3.89 -12.89
C TYR A 72 -0.10 3.19 -12.73
N ILE A 73 -0.12 1.89 -12.95
CA ILE A 73 -1.33 1.06 -12.95
C ILE A 73 -1.43 0.34 -11.60
N VAL A 74 -2.58 0.46 -10.96
CA VAL A 74 -2.90 -0.19 -9.69
C VAL A 74 -4.20 -0.98 -9.78
N PRO A 75 -4.38 -2.01 -8.95
CA PRO A 75 -5.60 -2.82 -8.98
C PRO A 75 -6.80 -2.20 -8.25
N LEU A 76 -6.58 -1.22 -7.37
CA LEU A 76 -7.60 -0.70 -6.45
C LEU A 76 -7.61 0.83 -6.42
N ARG A 77 -8.80 1.42 -6.32
CA ARG A 77 -8.99 2.88 -6.17
C ARG A 77 -8.29 3.44 -4.93
N ALA A 78 -8.27 2.69 -3.83
CA ALA A 78 -7.58 3.11 -2.61
C ALA A 78 -6.07 3.24 -2.82
N LEU A 79 -5.46 2.24 -3.50
CA LEU A 79 -4.04 2.30 -3.90
C LEU A 79 -3.77 3.45 -4.86
N ALA A 80 -4.68 3.70 -5.82
CA ALA A 80 -4.52 4.82 -6.73
C ALA A 80 -4.45 6.15 -5.97
N SER A 81 -5.32 6.35 -4.98
CA SER A 81 -5.29 7.54 -4.14
C SER A 81 -4.00 7.64 -3.31
N GLU A 82 -3.55 6.53 -2.70
CA GLU A 82 -2.29 6.48 -1.94
C GLU A 82 -1.10 6.88 -2.83
N LYS A 83 -0.95 6.25 -3.99
CA LYS A 83 0.14 6.53 -4.93
C LYS A 83 0.07 7.94 -5.52
N TYR A 84 -1.13 8.43 -5.80
CA TYR A 84 -1.34 9.81 -6.24
C TYR A 84 -0.83 10.82 -5.21
N TYR A 85 -1.19 10.67 -3.94
CA TYR A 85 -0.70 11.57 -2.89
C TYR A 85 0.82 11.44 -2.72
N ARG A 86 1.35 10.24 -2.75
CA ARG A 86 2.80 10.00 -2.68
C ARG A 86 3.54 10.70 -3.82
N PHE A 87 3.10 10.53 -5.07
CA PHE A 87 3.81 11.12 -6.21
C PHE A 87 3.61 12.64 -6.31
N ARG A 88 2.55 13.19 -5.74
CA ARG A 88 2.40 14.65 -5.60
C ARG A 88 3.47 15.30 -4.74
N GLU A 89 4.11 14.57 -3.85
CA GLU A 89 5.26 15.06 -3.07
C GLU A 89 6.45 15.41 -3.95
N MET A 90 6.50 14.89 -5.19
CA MET A 90 7.51 15.25 -6.19
C MET A 90 7.19 16.58 -6.93
N ALA A 91 6.10 17.28 -6.60
CA ALA A 91 5.76 18.56 -7.22
C ALA A 91 6.85 19.66 -7.10
N PRO A 92 7.65 19.76 -6.00
CA PRO A 92 8.79 20.66 -5.93
C PRO A 92 9.88 20.39 -6.97
N LEU A 93 9.91 19.17 -7.55
CA LEU A 93 10.80 18.81 -8.66
C LEU A 93 10.26 19.22 -10.03
N GLY A 94 9.06 19.85 -10.08
CA GLY A 94 8.38 20.22 -11.30
C GLY A 94 7.52 19.12 -11.91
N ILE A 95 7.38 17.95 -11.25
CA ILE A 95 6.63 16.79 -11.74
C ILE A 95 5.14 16.95 -11.41
N LYS A 96 4.28 16.92 -12.44
CA LYS A 96 2.82 17.00 -12.31
C LYS A 96 2.23 15.59 -12.27
N THR A 97 1.41 15.31 -11.26
CA THR A 97 0.77 14.02 -11.10
C THR A 97 -0.75 14.14 -11.24
N GLY A 98 -1.34 13.27 -12.06
CA GLY A 98 -2.77 13.10 -12.24
C GLY A 98 -3.26 11.77 -11.70
N ILE A 99 -4.56 11.68 -11.40
CA ILE A 99 -5.22 10.43 -10.99
C ILE A 99 -6.43 10.15 -11.87
N ALA A 100 -6.58 8.90 -12.28
CA ALA A 100 -7.68 8.41 -13.09
C ALA A 100 -8.32 7.18 -12.45
N THR A 101 -9.40 7.39 -11.71
CA THR A 101 -10.18 6.32 -11.06
C THR A 101 -11.67 6.54 -11.33
N GLY A 102 -12.41 5.45 -11.63
CA GLY A 102 -13.85 5.54 -11.85
C GLY A 102 -14.27 5.11 -13.26
N ASP A 103 -15.59 4.91 -13.42
CA ASP A 103 -16.20 4.25 -14.58
C ASP A 103 -16.70 5.24 -15.64
N PHE A 104 -16.30 6.52 -15.60
CA PHE A 104 -16.72 7.48 -16.60
C PHE A 104 -16.07 7.16 -17.94
N GLU A 105 -16.89 6.89 -18.96
CA GLU A 105 -16.49 6.75 -20.33
C GLU A 105 -16.14 8.12 -20.91
N SER A 106 -14.91 8.57 -20.67
CA SER A 106 -14.38 9.79 -21.24
C SER A 106 -12.92 9.58 -21.62
N LYS A 107 -12.48 10.29 -22.65
CA LYS A 107 -11.07 10.28 -23.08
C LYS A 107 -10.13 10.91 -22.06
N ASP A 108 -10.68 11.70 -21.15
CA ASP A 108 -9.95 12.43 -20.11
C ASP A 108 -8.65 13.08 -20.63
N GLU A 109 -8.72 13.80 -21.74
CA GLU A 109 -7.56 14.41 -22.40
C GLU A 109 -6.77 15.34 -21.49
N ARG A 110 -7.43 15.88 -20.45
CA ARG A 110 -6.76 16.69 -19.42
C ARG A 110 -5.71 15.91 -18.63
N LEU A 111 -5.83 14.59 -18.56
CA LEU A 111 -4.82 13.75 -17.89
C LEU A 111 -3.48 13.80 -18.65
N GLY A 112 -3.51 13.98 -19.97
CA GLY A 112 -2.33 14.14 -20.80
C GLY A 112 -1.45 15.36 -20.48
N SER A 113 -1.94 16.32 -19.68
CA SER A 113 -1.13 17.46 -19.20
C SER A 113 -0.27 17.12 -17.98
N ASN A 114 -0.40 15.89 -17.42
CA ASN A 114 0.42 15.43 -16.31
C ASN A 114 1.61 14.62 -16.82
N ASP A 115 2.68 14.63 -16.03
CA ASP A 115 3.90 13.87 -16.29
C ASP A 115 3.76 12.42 -15.80
N ILE A 116 3.08 12.24 -14.66
CA ILE A 116 2.74 10.94 -14.09
C ILE A 116 1.22 10.82 -13.97
N VAL A 117 0.65 9.74 -14.49
CA VAL A 117 -0.78 9.43 -14.30
C VAL A 117 -0.91 8.12 -13.53
N VAL A 118 -1.60 8.17 -12.38
CA VAL A 118 -1.96 6.99 -11.60
C VAL A 118 -3.37 6.56 -11.97
N ALA A 119 -3.55 5.30 -12.38
CA ALA A 119 -4.85 4.81 -12.83
C ALA A 119 -5.13 3.37 -12.39
N THR A 120 -6.42 3.00 -12.29
CA THR A 120 -6.78 1.59 -12.16
C THR A 120 -6.76 0.90 -13.53
N SER A 121 -6.53 -0.43 -13.55
CA SER A 121 -6.51 -1.22 -14.78
C SER A 121 -7.81 -1.06 -15.59
N GLU A 122 -8.96 -1.04 -14.91
CA GLU A 122 -10.27 -0.85 -15.55
C GLU A 122 -10.39 0.53 -16.22
N LYS A 123 -9.86 1.56 -15.56
CA LYS A 123 -9.87 2.92 -16.15
C LYS A 123 -8.92 3.01 -17.34
N VAL A 124 -7.75 2.38 -17.29
CA VAL A 124 -6.83 2.34 -18.45
C VAL A 124 -7.46 1.61 -19.62
N ASP A 125 -8.15 0.48 -19.38
CA ASP A 125 -8.89 -0.21 -20.46
C ASP A 125 -9.96 0.69 -21.07
N SER A 126 -10.72 1.43 -20.25
CA SER A 126 -11.69 2.41 -20.73
C SER A 126 -11.02 3.52 -21.56
N LEU A 127 -9.90 4.08 -21.12
CA LEU A 127 -9.15 5.10 -21.86
C LEU A 127 -8.64 4.58 -23.21
N LEU A 128 -8.10 3.37 -23.25
CA LEU A 128 -7.66 2.71 -24.49
C LEU A 128 -8.81 2.47 -25.46
N ARG A 129 -9.97 2.01 -24.98
CA ARG A 129 -11.16 1.80 -25.82
C ARG A 129 -11.72 3.11 -26.37
N ASN A 130 -11.65 4.19 -25.61
CA ASN A 130 -12.13 5.50 -26.01
C ASN A 130 -11.10 6.29 -26.86
N GLY A 131 -9.91 5.75 -27.10
CA GLY A 131 -8.88 6.36 -27.95
C GLY A 131 -8.30 7.64 -27.33
N ALA A 132 -7.94 7.61 -26.06
CA ALA A 132 -7.23 8.72 -25.39
C ALA A 132 -5.83 8.87 -26.00
N THR A 133 -5.60 9.96 -26.74
CA THR A 133 -4.40 10.15 -27.57
C THR A 133 -3.12 10.28 -26.76
N TRP A 134 -3.20 10.85 -25.55
CA TRP A 134 -2.04 11.04 -24.68
C TRP A 134 -1.40 9.72 -24.20
N LEU A 135 -2.10 8.60 -24.32
CA LEU A 135 -1.54 7.28 -23.99
C LEU A 135 -0.39 6.90 -24.94
N GLU A 136 -0.31 7.49 -26.14
CA GLU A 136 0.78 7.27 -27.09
C GLU A 136 2.10 7.93 -26.66
N ASP A 137 2.04 8.90 -25.74
CA ASP A 137 3.22 9.62 -25.21
C ASP A 137 3.88 8.89 -24.01
N ILE A 138 3.32 7.75 -23.56
CA ILE A 138 3.83 7.05 -22.39
C ILE A 138 5.15 6.36 -22.71
N THR A 139 6.19 6.69 -21.96
CA THR A 139 7.54 6.11 -22.08
C THR A 139 7.94 5.23 -20.91
N CYS A 140 7.18 5.27 -19.81
CA CYS A 140 7.36 4.39 -18.65
C CYS A 140 6.00 3.87 -18.17
N ILE A 141 5.85 2.56 -18.09
CA ILE A 141 4.65 1.86 -17.63
C ILE A 141 5.00 1.13 -16.35
N VAL A 142 4.38 1.51 -15.24
CA VAL A 142 4.50 0.78 -13.99
C VAL A 142 3.23 -0.03 -13.76
N VAL A 143 3.38 -1.31 -13.46
CA VAL A 143 2.28 -2.21 -13.09
C VAL A 143 2.50 -2.66 -11.66
N ASP A 144 1.71 -2.10 -10.75
CA ASP A 144 1.78 -2.50 -9.34
C ASP A 144 0.89 -3.72 -9.07
N GLU A 145 1.32 -4.56 -8.14
CA GLU A 145 0.67 -5.82 -7.76
C GLU A 145 0.40 -6.74 -8.98
N VAL A 146 1.41 -6.88 -9.85
CA VAL A 146 1.28 -7.66 -11.11
C VAL A 146 0.89 -9.12 -10.88
N HIS A 147 1.06 -9.67 -9.68
CA HIS A 147 0.59 -11.01 -9.32
C HIS A 147 -0.94 -11.19 -9.46
N LEU A 148 -1.69 -10.10 -9.54
CA LEU A 148 -3.12 -10.14 -9.82
C LEU A 148 -3.48 -10.57 -11.24
N LEU A 149 -2.49 -10.80 -12.11
CA LEU A 149 -2.69 -11.53 -13.37
C LEU A 149 -3.32 -12.91 -13.15
N ASP A 150 -3.05 -13.56 -12.02
CA ASP A 150 -3.66 -14.84 -11.61
C ASP A 150 -5.10 -14.69 -11.08
N SER A 151 -5.59 -13.48 -10.88
CA SER A 151 -6.95 -13.24 -10.42
C SER A 151 -7.99 -13.52 -11.49
N VAL A 152 -8.92 -14.44 -11.21
CA VAL A 152 -10.03 -14.80 -12.13
C VAL A 152 -10.82 -13.57 -12.60
N SER A 153 -11.02 -12.59 -11.73
CA SER A 153 -11.86 -11.41 -12.02
C SER A 153 -11.09 -10.22 -12.60
N ARG A 154 -9.81 -10.05 -12.26
CA ARG A 154 -9.00 -8.87 -12.64
C ARG A 154 -7.88 -9.18 -13.61
N GLY A 155 -7.36 -10.41 -13.57
CA GLY A 155 -6.25 -10.84 -14.40
C GLY A 155 -6.47 -10.58 -15.89
N PRO A 156 -7.61 -11.01 -16.46
CA PRO A 156 -7.86 -10.80 -17.89
C PRO A 156 -7.83 -9.33 -18.33
N THR A 157 -8.40 -8.43 -17.51
CA THR A 157 -8.37 -6.98 -17.82
C THR A 157 -6.96 -6.45 -17.74
N LEU A 158 -6.18 -6.82 -16.72
CA LEU A 158 -4.82 -6.37 -16.52
C LEU A 158 -3.90 -6.85 -17.67
N GLU A 159 -4.01 -8.11 -18.05
CA GLU A 159 -3.25 -8.71 -19.17
C GLU A 159 -3.52 -8.00 -20.50
N ILE A 160 -4.81 -7.77 -20.81
CA ILE A 160 -5.20 -7.06 -22.05
C ILE A 160 -4.68 -5.62 -22.04
N VAL A 161 -4.77 -4.92 -20.90
CA VAL A 161 -4.28 -3.54 -20.75
C VAL A 161 -2.78 -3.46 -20.98
N ILE A 162 -2.01 -4.32 -20.32
CA ILE A 162 -0.55 -4.36 -20.51
C ILE A 162 -0.20 -4.66 -21.97
N THR A 163 -0.83 -5.67 -22.56
CA THR A 163 -0.57 -6.07 -23.96
C THR A 163 -0.89 -4.94 -24.94
N LYS A 164 -2.00 -4.23 -24.76
CA LYS A 164 -2.37 -3.09 -25.62
C LYS A 164 -1.38 -1.93 -25.47
N LEU A 165 -0.97 -1.61 -24.22
CA LEU A 165 0.00 -0.54 -23.96
C LEU A 165 1.37 -0.86 -24.57
N LEU A 166 1.85 -2.10 -24.48
CA LEU A 166 3.09 -2.53 -25.11
C LEU A 166 3.04 -2.43 -26.65
N ARG A 167 1.88 -2.66 -27.25
CA ARG A 167 1.68 -2.49 -28.69
C ARG A 167 1.56 -1.04 -29.11
N LEU A 168 0.98 -0.19 -28.26
CA LEU A 168 0.82 1.24 -28.52
C LEU A 168 2.16 1.98 -28.36
N ASN A 169 2.92 1.62 -27.34
CA ASN A 169 4.15 2.31 -26.92
C ASN A 169 5.37 1.41 -27.13
N HIS A 170 5.77 1.21 -28.39
CA HIS A 170 6.97 0.47 -28.72
C HIS A 170 8.21 1.14 -28.13
N GLY A 171 8.88 0.46 -27.21
CA GLY A 171 10.07 0.97 -26.53
C GLY A 171 9.80 1.65 -25.17
N ALA A 172 8.57 1.71 -24.69
CA ALA A 172 8.31 2.13 -23.32
C ALA A 172 8.91 1.13 -22.33
N GLN A 173 9.58 1.66 -21.30
CA GLN A 173 10.07 0.85 -20.21
C GLN A 173 8.92 0.31 -19.38
N VAL A 174 8.98 -0.97 -18.99
CA VAL A 174 7.98 -1.62 -18.11
C VAL A 174 8.59 -2.00 -16.78
N ILE A 175 7.98 -1.55 -15.71
CA ILE A 175 8.32 -1.90 -14.32
C ILE A 175 7.14 -2.64 -13.71
N ALA A 176 7.27 -3.94 -13.53
CA ALA A 176 6.24 -4.76 -12.90
C ALA A 176 6.63 -5.07 -11.45
N LEU A 177 5.82 -4.62 -10.51
CA LEU A 177 6.03 -4.78 -9.07
C LEU A 177 5.11 -5.86 -8.52
N SER A 178 5.64 -6.75 -7.71
CA SER A 178 4.90 -7.84 -7.10
C SER A 178 5.39 -8.15 -5.69
N ALA A 179 4.53 -8.77 -4.88
CA ALA A 179 5.01 -9.59 -3.77
C ALA A 179 5.77 -10.81 -4.32
N THR A 180 6.38 -11.60 -3.45
CA THR A 180 7.01 -12.88 -3.85
C THR A 180 5.95 -13.84 -4.43
N ILE A 181 6.17 -14.30 -5.66
CA ILE A 181 5.26 -15.18 -6.43
C ILE A 181 6.04 -16.31 -7.09
N GLY A 182 5.37 -17.46 -7.30
CA GLY A 182 6.00 -18.64 -7.91
C GLY A 182 6.30 -18.50 -9.39
N ASN A 183 5.49 -17.74 -10.15
CA ASN A 183 5.59 -17.59 -11.60
C ASN A 183 6.29 -16.29 -12.06
N ALA A 184 7.13 -15.69 -11.21
CA ALA A 184 7.84 -14.45 -11.52
C ALA A 184 8.71 -14.55 -12.80
N HIS A 185 9.30 -15.72 -13.08
CA HIS A 185 10.09 -15.96 -14.28
C HIS A 185 9.26 -15.90 -15.55
N GLU A 186 8.05 -16.45 -15.55
CA GLU A 186 7.14 -16.42 -16.71
C GLU A 186 6.69 -15.00 -17.02
N ILE A 187 6.36 -14.22 -15.99
CA ILE A 187 6.02 -12.80 -16.14
C ILE A 187 7.22 -12.00 -16.69
N ALA A 188 8.43 -12.26 -16.19
CA ALA A 188 9.63 -11.59 -16.67
C ALA A 188 9.91 -11.94 -18.14
N GLN A 189 9.74 -13.20 -18.54
CA GLN A 189 9.88 -13.63 -19.91
C GLN A 189 8.83 -12.96 -20.82
N TRP A 190 7.56 -12.94 -20.41
CA TRP A 190 6.48 -12.31 -21.17
C TRP A 190 6.72 -10.82 -21.41
N LEU A 191 7.21 -10.09 -20.39
CA LEU A 191 7.51 -8.67 -20.45
C LEU A 191 8.90 -8.35 -21.03
N SER A 192 9.68 -9.38 -21.45
CA SER A 192 11.09 -9.22 -21.86
C SER A 192 11.87 -8.39 -20.82
N ALA A 193 11.72 -8.73 -19.54
CA ALA A 193 12.21 -7.97 -18.42
C ALA A 193 13.30 -8.71 -17.63
N ASN A 194 14.20 -7.97 -17.02
CA ASN A 194 15.14 -8.50 -16.04
C ASN A 194 14.40 -8.76 -14.72
N LEU A 195 14.52 -9.97 -14.20
CA LEU A 195 13.89 -10.37 -12.94
C LEU A 195 14.76 -10.02 -11.73
N VAL A 196 14.18 -9.33 -10.75
CA VAL A 196 14.71 -9.17 -9.39
C VAL A 196 13.85 -10.02 -8.47
N LEU A 197 14.41 -11.09 -7.95
CA LEU A 197 13.75 -12.01 -7.05
C LEU A 197 14.48 -12.03 -5.71
N SER A 198 13.81 -11.61 -4.64
CA SER A 198 14.42 -11.58 -3.31
C SER A 198 13.39 -11.83 -2.22
N ASN A 199 13.82 -12.52 -1.16
CA ASN A 199 13.06 -12.68 0.07
C ASN A 199 13.50 -11.70 1.16
N TRP A 200 14.40 -10.78 0.83
CA TRP A 200 14.94 -9.80 1.77
C TRP A 200 13.83 -8.87 2.30
N ARG A 201 13.87 -8.61 3.59
CA ARG A 201 12.98 -7.68 4.29
C ARG A 201 13.81 -6.76 5.19
N PRO A 202 13.42 -5.48 5.35
CA PRO A 202 14.11 -4.55 6.26
C PRO A 202 13.89 -4.94 7.73
N THR A 203 12.83 -5.68 8.02
CA THR A 203 12.50 -6.20 9.36
C THR A 203 12.23 -7.69 9.26
N GLU A 204 12.72 -8.44 10.24
CA GLU A 204 12.45 -9.88 10.32
C GLU A 204 10.97 -10.12 10.61
N LEU A 205 10.35 -11.03 9.86
CA LEU A 205 8.98 -11.48 10.08
C LEU A 205 9.00 -12.79 10.86
N HIS A 206 8.48 -12.76 12.07
CA HIS A 206 8.27 -13.94 12.89
C HIS A 206 6.81 -14.41 12.77
N GLU A 207 6.61 -15.60 12.24
CA GLU A 207 5.31 -16.25 12.14
C GLU A 207 5.12 -17.22 13.31
N GLY A 208 3.97 -17.19 13.98
CA GLY A 208 3.70 -18.03 15.12
C GLY A 208 2.22 -18.37 15.27
N ILE A 209 1.94 -19.40 16.06
CA ILE A 209 0.59 -19.84 16.43
C ILE A 209 0.40 -19.58 17.91
N PHE A 210 -0.66 -18.85 18.27
CA PHE A 210 -1.03 -18.65 19.68
C PHE A 210 -1.87 -19.81 20.17
N ARG A 211 -1.43 -20.43 21.27
CA ARG A 211 -2.12 -21.50 21.97
C ARG A 211 -1.61 -21.61 23.41
N ASP A 212 -2.47 -21.99 24.34
CA ASP A 212 -2.11 -22.26 25.75
C ASP A 212 -1.26 -21.12 26.36
N ASP A 213 -1.72 -19.88 26.22
CA ASP A 213 -1.10 -18.66 26.74
C ASP A 213 0.31 -18.35 26.24
N ALA A 214 0.69 -18.91 25.09
CA ALA A 214 1.98 -18.65 24.45
C ALA A 214 1.87 -18.56 22.91
N ILE A 215 2.75 -17.77 22.30
CA ILE A 215 2.98 -17.80 20.86
C ILE A 215 4.11 -18.78 20.59
N TYR A 216 3.83 -19.79 19.80
CA TYR A 216 4.81 -20.77 19.33
C TYR A 216 5.33 -20.33 17.97
N PHE A 217 6.59 -19.97 17.90
CA PHE A 217 7.34 -19.68 16.69
C PHE A 217 8.07 -20.94 16.23
N ARG A 218 8.66 -20.88 15.03
CA ARG A 218 9.47 -21.97 14.52
C ARG A 218 10.68 -22.30 15.42
N ASP A 219 11.28 -21.25 16.01
CA ASP A 219 12.56 -21.34 16.73
C ASP A 219 12.41 -21.04 18.23
N GLY A 220 11.18 -21.08 18.78
CA GLY A 220 10.96 -20.82 20.19
C GLY A 220 9.51 -20.49 20.55
N GLN A 221 9.30 -20.05 21.77
CA GLN A 221 7.99 -19.62 22.24
C GLN A 221 8.08 -18.34 23.08
N GLN A 222 7.00 -17.56 23.06
CA GLN A 222 6.83 -16.37 23.89
C GLN A 222 5.56 -16.49 24.70
N ALA A 223 5.69 -16.49 26.05
CA ALA A 223 4.53 -16.44 26.93
C ALA A 223 3.80 -15.09 26.82
N ILE A 224 2.48 -15.13 26.85
CA ILE A 224 1.60 -13.96 26.79
C ILE A 224 0.76 -13.93 28.09
N GLY A 225 0.68 -12.75 28.70
CA GLY A 225 -0.15 -12.57 29.89
C GLY A 225 -1.64 -12.69 29.51
N CYS A 226 -2.34 -13.63 30.13
CA CYS A 226 -3.76 -13.86 29.89
C CYS A 226 -4.61 -13.17 30.96
N ILE A 227 -5.09 -11.96 30.61
CA ILE A 227 -5.90 -11.11 31.49
C ILE A 227 -7.37 -11.19 31.10
N HIS A 228 -7.64 -11.50 29.82
CA HIS A 228 -8.97 -11.54 29.24
C HIS A 228 -9.31 -12.94 28.71
N SER A 229 -10.58 -13.30 28.67
CA SER A 229 -11.06 -14.59 28.19
C SER A 229 -10.95 -14.79 26.65
N ASP A 230 -10.63 -13.74 25.91
CA ASP A 230 -10.44 -13.80 24.45
C ASP A 230 -8.94 -13.65 24.15
N ASP A 231 -8.35 -14.69 23.61
CA ASP A 231 -6.92 -14.80 23.28
C ASP A 231 -6.40 -13.68 22.39
N ALA A 232 -7.20 -13.26 21.41
CA ALA A 232 -6.80 -12.17 20.54
C ALA A 232 -6.77 -10.82 21.27
N VAL A 233 -7.60 -10.61 22.29
CA VAL A 233 -7.54 -9.43 23.15
C VAL A 233 -6.25 -9.45 23.98
N ASN A 234 -5.84 -10.60 24.52
CA ASN A 234 -4.56 -10.74 25.23
C ASN A 234 -3.37 -10.39 24.34
N LEU A 235 -3.35 -10.88 23.11
CA LEU A 235 -2.33 -10.53 22.11
C LEU A 235 -2.30 -9.03 21.77
N VAL A 236 -3.47 -8.38 21.68
CA VAL A 236 -3.57 -6.93 21.46
C VAL A 236 -2.99 -6.19 22.67
N LEU A 237 -3.38 -6.56 23.89
CA LEU A 237 -2.91 -5.90 25.11
C LEU A 237 -1.40 -6.08 25.29
N ASP A 238 -0.86 -7.27 25.06
CA ASP A 238 0.59 -7.53 25.08
C ASP A 238 1.33 -6.64 24.06
N THR A 239 0.80 -6.54 22.85
CA THR A 239 1.41 -5.69 21.82
C THR A 239 1.44 -4.22 22.21
N ILE A 240 0.32 -3.70 22.72
CA ILE A 240 0.18 -2.30 23.11
C ILE A 240 1.02 -1.98 24.34
N SER A 241 1.07 -2.88 25.32
CA SER A 241 1.92 -2.72 26.53
C SER A 241 3.42 -2.68 26.19
N ASN A 242 3.80 -3.27 25.06
CA ASN A 242 5.15 -3.21 24.49
C ASN A 242 5.28 -2.11 23.42
N GLU A 243 4.49 -1.03 23.51
CA GLU A 243 4.52 0.16 22.64
C GLU A 243 4.29 -0.13 21.15
N GLY A 244 3.67 -1.28 20.82
CA GLY A 244 3.34 -1.68 19.47
C GLY A 244 1.92 -1.31 19.05
N GLN A 245 1.66 -1.34 17.75
CA GLN A 245 0.32 -1.28 17.16
C GLN A 245 -0.05 -2.64 16.58
N CYS A 246 -1.36 -2.92 16.51
CA CYS A 246 -1.89 -4.21 16.13
C CYS A 246 -2.91 -4.10 14.99
N LEU A 247 -2.82 -5.01 14.01
CA LEU A 247 -3.89 -5.26 13.04
C LEU A 247 -4.52 -6.62 13.33
N VAL A 248 -5.84 -6.67 13.37
CA VAL A 248 -6.58 -7.91 13.61
C VAL A 248 -7.50 -8.18 12.41
N PHE A 249 -7.29 -9.31 11.74
CA PHE A 249 -8.10 -9.69 10.59
C PHE A 249 -9.24 -10.62 10.98
N GLU A 250 -10.43 -10.26 10.55
CA GLU A 250 -11.69 -10.96 10.75
C GLU A 250 -12.36 -11.28 9.41
N ASN A 251 -13.09 -12.38 9.33
CA ASN A 251 -13.73 -12.83 8.09
C ASN A 251 -14.95 -12.00 7.66
N SER A 252 -15.50 -11.15 8.52
CA SER A 252 -16.69 -10.36 8.21
C SER A 252 -16.68 -8.96 8.81
N ARG A 253 -17.45 -8.05 8.19
CA ARG A 253 -17.66 -6.67 8.68
C ARG A 253 -18.24 -6.66 10.10
N LYS A 254 -19.18 -7.56 10.38
CA LYS A 254 -19.82 -7.68 11.70
C LYS A 254 -18.81 -8.11 12.77
N ASN A 255 -17.96 -9.08 12.44
CA ASN A 255 -16.95 -9.59 13.37
C ASN A 255 -15.86 -8.54 13.62
N SER A 256 -15.40 -7.80 12.61
CA SER A 256 -14.41 -6.73 12.80
C SER A 256 -14.94 -5.62 13.73
N ALA A 257 -16.18 -5.15 13.52
CA ALA A 257 -16.79 -4.17 14.41
C ALA A 257 -17.06 -4.74 15.81
N GLY A 258 -17.47 -6.01 15.92
CA GLY A 258 -17.69 -6.71 17.19
C GLY A 258 -16.41 -6.86 18.00
N PHE A 259 -15.32 -7.25 17.36
CA PHE A 259 -14.02 -7.38 18.02
C PHE A 259 -13.46 -6.01 18.47
N ALA A 260 -13.57 -4.98 17.62
CA ALA A 260 -13.16 -3.63 17.99
C ALA A 260 -13.91 -3.13 19.23
N LYS A 261 -15.24 -3.32 19.32
CA LYS A 261 -16.03 -2.99 20.51
C LYS A 261 -15.53 -3.71 21.76
N LYS A 262 -15.22 -5.00 21.65
CA LYS A 262 -14.72 -5.81 22.77
C LYS A 262 -13.37 -5.30 23.24
N ALA A 263 -12.43 -5.08 22.33
CA ALA A 263 -11.08 -4.62 22.64
C ALA A 263 -11.06 -3.18 23.20
N ALA A 264 -11.98 -2.30 22.78
CA ALA A 264 -12.01 -0.90 23.17
C ALA A 264 -12.05 -0.70 24.69
N GLY A 265 -12.83 -1.51 25.42
CA GLY A 265 -12.93 -1.42 26.87
C GLY A 265 -11.62 -1.72 27.59
N GLU A 266 -10.85 -2.67 27.08
CA GLU A 266 -9.59 -3.08 27.69
C GLU A 266 -8.44 -2.13 27.28
N VAL A 267 -8.36 -1.76 26.00
CA VAL A 267 -7.33 -0.84 25.51
C VAL A 267 -7.47 0.56 26.13
N ALA A 268 -8.70 1.03 26.38
CA ALA A 268 -8.95 2.31 27.05
C ALA A 268 -8.27 2.45 28.42
N LYS A 269 -8.04 1.32 29.10
CA LYS A 269 -7.35 1.29 30.42
C LYS A 269 -5.86 1.60 30.29
N LEU A 270 -5.28 1.37 29.12
CA LEU A 270 -3.85 1.58 28.81
C LEU A 270 -3.56 2.99 28.27
N LEU A 271 -4.60 3.77 27.90
CA LEU A 271 -4.41 5.11 27.34
C LEU A 271 -4.03 6.11 28.44
N ASP A 272 -2.98 6.88 28.19
CA ASP A 272 -2.64 8.07 28.98
C ASP A 272 -3.59 9.25 28.73
N GLY A 273 -3.48 10.31 29.54
CA GLY A 273 -4.35 11.48 29.45
C GLY A 273 -4.28 12.19 28.09
N THR A 274 -3.09 12.38 27.55
CA THR A 274 -2.86 13.07 26.28
C THR A 274 -3.47 12.29 25.11
N ARG A 275 -3.30 10.97 25.10
CA ARG A 275 -3.88 10.13 24.06
C ARG A 275 -5.39 10.06 24.15
N LYS A 276 -5.95 10.06 25.38
CA LYS A 276 -7.41 10.13 25.58
C LYS A 276 -8.04 11.38 24.98
N GLU A 277 -7.38 12.53 25.08
CA GLU A 277 -7.85 13.77 24.44
C GLU A 277 -7.82 13.65 22.92
N LYS A 278 -6.70 13.20 22.34
CA LYS A 278 -6.56 13.05 20.89
C LYS A 278 -7.57 12.07 20.28
N VAL A 279 -7.79 10.91 20.89
CA VAL A 279 -8.78 9.96 20.36
C VAL A 279 -10.22 10.50 20.47
N ARG A 280 -10.52 11.37 21.43
CA ARG A 280 -11.82 12.07 21.49
C ARG A 280 -11.99 13.08 20.36
N GLU A 281 -10.95 13.84 20.02
CA GLU A 281 -10.96 14.74 18.86
C GLU A 281 -11.20 13.98 17.56
N ILE A 282 -10.50 12.86 17.37
CA ILE A 282 -10.68 11.99 16.19
C ILE A 282 -12.10 11.42 16.15
N ALA A 283 -12.64 10.98 17.30
CA ALA A 283 -13.99 10.47 17.39
C ALA A 283 -15.05 11.54 17.05
N SER A 284 -14.82 12.80 17.44
CA SER A 284 -15.67 13.94 17.04
C SER A 284 -15.64 14.16 15.55
N SER A 285 -14.45 14.16 14.91
CA SER A 285 -14.30 14.29 13.46
C SER A 285 -15.02 13.17 12.69
N VAL A 286 -15.04 11.95 13.24
CA VAL A 286 -15.82 10.83 12.64
C VAL A 286 -17.32 11.12 12.70
N ARG A 287 -17.85 11.65 13.82
CA ARG A 287 -19.27 11.99 13.94
C ARG A 287 -19.66 13.14 13.01
N GLU A 288 -18.82 14.16 12.91
CA GLU A 288 -19.04 15.32 12.03
C GLU A 288 -19.02 14.95 10.54
N SER A 289 -18.24 13.94 10.15
CA SER A 289 -18.13 13.50 8.75
C SER A 289 -19.31 12.64 8.27
N GLY A 290 -20.29 12.32 9.13
CA GLY A 290 -21.51 11.61 8.76
C GLY A 290 -22.23 10.98 9.96
N GLU A 291 -23.48 11.37 10.15
CA GLU A 291 -24.37 10.85 11.22
C GLU A 291 -24.99 9.50 10.84
N THR A 292 -24.22 8.44 10.95
CA THR A 292 -24.72 7.07 10.78
C THR A 292 -24.53 6.26 12.07
N GLU A 293 -25.34 5.23 12.26
CA GLU A 293 -25.17 4.30 13.38
C GLU A 293 -23.74 3.71 13.38
N THR A 294 -23.23 3.37 12.20
CA THR A 294 -21.86 2.87 12.02
C THR A 294 -20.81 3.88 12.44
N ALA A 295 -21.00 5.18 12.12
CA ALA A 295 -20.10 6.25 12.55
C ALA A 295 -20.08 6.40 14.07
N ASN A 296 -21.23 6.35 14.70
CA ASN A 296 -21.35 6.42 16.18
C ASN A 296 -20.65 5.25 16.87
N VAL A 297 -20.79 4.05 16.30
CA VAL A 297 -20.09 2.86 16.81
C VAL A 297 -18.57 2.98 16.62
N LEU A 298 -18.12 3.46 15.47
CA LEU A 298 -16.70 3.67 15.17
C LEU A 298 -16.11 4.72 16.13
N ALA A 299 -16.78 5.84 16.33
CA ALA A 299 -16.34 6.89 17.22
C ALA A 299 -16.17 6.38 18.66
N LYS A 300 -17.12 5.56 19.17
CA LYS A 300 -16.99 4.92 20.49
C LYS A 300 -15.78 3.98 20.59
N CYS A 301 -15.47 3.24 19.52
CA CYS A 301 -14.28 2.39 19.49
C CYS A 301 -13.00 3.26 19.51
N ILE A 302 -13.00 4.37 18.78
CA ILE A 302 -11.86 5.30 18.71
C ILE A 302 -11.60 5.95 20.07
N GLU A 303 -12.62 6.32 20.81
CA GLU A 303 -12.48 6.80 22.21
C GLU A 303 -11.76 5.79 23.10
N GLY A 304 -11.87 4.50 22.81
CA GLY A 304 -11.12 3.42 23.45
C GLY A 304 -9.74 3.13 22.85
N GLY A 305 -9.25 3.95 21.91
CA GLY A 305 -7.93 3.78 21.27
C GLY A 305 -7.88 2.73 20.18
N VAL A 306 -9.03 2.22 19.73
CA VAL A 306 -9.12 1.18 18.69
C VAL A 306 -10.12 1.57 17.60
N ALA A 307 -9.99 0.95 16.41
CA ALA A 307 -10.96 1.15 15.34
C ALA A 307 -11.31 -0.15 14.65
N PHE A 308 -12.34 -0.12 13.82
CA PHE A 308 -12.56 -1.13 12.80
C PHE A 308 -12.50 -0.52 11.40
N HIS A 309 -12.16 -1.34 10.41
CA HIS A 309 -12.01 -0.91 9.04
C HIS A 309 -12.58 -1.96 8.06
N HIS A 310 -13.49 -1.55 7.21
CA HIS A 310 -14.07 -2.40 6.17
C HIS A 310 -14.72 -1.56 5.06
N ALA A 311 -15.02 -2.18 3.92
CA ALA A 311 -15.61 -1.50 2.75
C ALA A 311 -17.00 -0.86 3.00
N GLY A 312 -17.65 -1.14 4.13
CA GLY A 312 -18.91 -0.49 4.54
C GLY A 312 -18.75 0.88 5.19
N LEU A 313 -17.52 1.30 5.51
CA LEU A 313 -17.23 2.66 5.97
C LEU A 313 -17.17 3.62 4.78
N SER A 314 -17.55 4.89 4.99
CA SER A 314 -17.32 5.94 4.01
C SER A 314 -15.83 6.13 3.74
N SER A 315 -15.48 6.71 2.59
CA SER A 315 -14.07 7.01 2.28
C SER A 315 -13.45 7.99 3.28
N ALA A 316 -14.24 8.95 3.78
CA ALA A 316 -13.82 9.89 4.81
C ALA A 316 -13.48 9.16 6.13
N HIS A 317 -14.38 8.29 6.61
CA HIS A 317 -14.14 7.53 7.84
C HIS A 317 -12.93 6.60 7.72
N ARG A 318 -12.76 5.94 6.57
CA ARG A 318 -11.59 5.08 6.34
C ARG A 318 -10.30 5.89 6.43
N LYS A 319 -10.26 7.05 5.77
CA LYS A 319 -9.09 7.93 5.79
C LYS A 319 -8.77 8.41 7.21
N ILE A 320 -9.76 8.85 7.99
CA ILE A 320 -9.56 9.27 9.40
C ILE A 320 -8.92 8.14 10.21
N VAL A 321 -9.42 6.91 10.08
CA VAL A 321 -8.88 5.74 10.80
C VAL A 321 -7.45 5.44 10.36
N GLU A 322 -7.17 5.47 9.07
CA GLU A 322 -5.85 5.19 8.50
C GLU A 322 -4.81 6.22 8.94
N ASP A 323 -5.14 7.51 8.86
CA ASP A 323 -4.26 8.59 9.27
C ASP A 323 -3.99 8.53 10.78
N ALA A 324 -5.03 8.37 11.59
CA ALA A 324 -4.90 8.26 13.03
C ALA A 324 -4.08 7.01 13.48
N PHE A 325 -4.10 5.93 12.70
CA PHE A 325 -3.26 4.76 12.96
C PHE A 325 -1.80 5.03 12.56
N ARG A 326 -1.53 5.67 11.42
CA ARG A 326 -0.17 6.08 11.04
C ARG A 326 0.45 7.02 12.06
N ASP A 327 -0.36 7.94 12.60
CA ASP A 327 0.05 8.90 13.65
C ASP A 327 0.10 8.27 15.05
N ARG A 328 -0.05 6.95 15.15
CA ARG A 328 0.00 6.18 16.40
C ARG A 328 -1.02 6.62 17.45
N GLN A 329 -2.12 7.27 17.06
CA GLN A 329 -3.20 7.63 17.99
C GLN A 329 -4.14 6.45 18.22
N ILE A 330 -4.51 5.72 17.16
CA ILE A 330 -5.22 4.44 17.24
C ILE A 330 -4.18 3.33 17.36
N LEU A 331 -4.35 2.44 18.33
CA LEU A 331 -3.39 1.39 18.69
C LEU A 331 -3.74 0.03 18.07
N MET A 332 -5.02 -0.18 17.69
CA MET A 332 -5.46 -1.40 17.05
C MET A 332 -6.54 -1.12 16.01
N ILE A 333 -6.44 -1.77 14.86
CA ILE A 333 -7.52 -1.82 13.86
C ILE A 333 -7.96 -3.27 13.68
N ALA A 334 -9.28 -3.52 13.85
CA ALA A 334 -9.91 -4.76 13.42
C ALA A 334 -10.46 -4.61 12.01
N SER A 335 -10.08 -5.46 11.08
CA SER A 335 -10.42 -5.30 9.66
C SER A 335 -10.81 -6.60 8.98
N THR A 336 -11.50 -6.45 7.84
CA THR A 336 -11.65 -7.53 6.87
C THR A 336 -10.42 -7.61 5.94
N PRO A 337 -10.17 -8.75 5.25
CA PRO A 337 -9.01 -8.90 4.35
C PRO A 337 -8.86 -7.82 3.28
N THR A 338 -9.92 -7.07 2.97
CA THR A 338 -9.88 -5.95 2.02
C THR A 338 -8.92 -4.81 2.43
N LEU A 339 -8.58 -4.68 3.71
CA LEU A 339 -7.55 -3.75 4.18
C LEU A 339 -6.15 -4.21 3.77
N ALA A 340 -5.88 -5.51 3.86
CA ALA A 340 -4.58 -6.08 3.53
C ALA A 340 -4.19 -5.86 2.07
N ALA A 341 -5.18 -5.80 1.17
CA ALA A 341 -4.97 -5.69 -0.27
C ALA A 341 -4.69 -4.26 -0.77
N GLY A 342 -4.64 -3.24 0.10
CA GLY A 342 -4.58 -1.89 -0.43
C GLY A 342 -3.93 -0.82 0.43
N LEU A 343 -3.44 -1.12 1.63
CA LEU A 343 -2.91 -0.10 2.53
C LEU A 343 -1.63 -0.56 3.22
N ASN A 344 -0.63 0.29 3.17
CA ASN A 344 0.58 0.12 3.97
C ASN A 344 0.37 0.78 5.35
N LEU A 345 -0.04 -0.02 6.33
CA LEU A 345 -0.19 0.44 7.72
C LEU A 345 0.90 -0.21 8.58
N PRO A 346 1.70 0.59 9.32
CA PRO A 346 2.74 0.07 10.18
C PRO A 346 2.12 -0.63 11.38
N ALA A 347 2.32 -1.94 11.50
CA ALA A 347 1.90 -2.70 12.68
C ALA A 347 3.03 -3.58 13.17
N ARG A 348 3.20 -3.65 14.49
CA ARG A 348 4.16 -4.56 15.12
C ARG A 348 3.67 -6.00 15.10
N ARG A 349 2.36 -6.20 15.27
CA ARG A 349 1.74 -7.52 15.25
C ARG A 349 0.50 -7.54 14.36
N VAL A 350 0.41 -8.59 13.57
CA VAL A 350 -0.78 -8.90 12.77
C VAL A 350 -1.38 -10.19 13.33
N ILE A 351 -2.66 -10.16 13.69
CA ILE A 351 -3.40 -11.30 14.23
C ILE A 351 -4.43 -11.72 13.19
N ILE A 352 -4.33 -12.95 12.71
CA ILE A 352 -5.33 -13.56 11.85
C ILE A 352 -6.21 -14.42 12.73
N ARG A 353 -7.44 -13.98 12.94
CA ARG A 353 -8.37 -14.59 13.88
C ARG A 353 -9.27 -15.63 13.22
N SER A 354 -9.63 -15.38 11.98
CA SER A 354 -10.41 -16.32 11.16
C SER A 354 -10.14 -16.08 9.67
N TYR A 355 -10.17 -17.15 8.90
CA TYR A 355 -9.98 -17.12 7.42
C TYR A 355 -11.33 -17.29 6.71
#